data_4e4afaaf873f164f0ac3aabe78896e71
#
_entry.id   4e4afaaf873f164f0ac3aabe78896e71
#
_cell.length_a   1.000
_cell.length_b   1.000
_cell.length_c   1.000
_cell.angle_alpha   90.00
_cell.angle_beta   90.00
_cell.angle_gamma   90.00
#
_symmetry.space_group_name_H-M   'P 1'
#
loop_
_entity.id
_entity.type
_entity.pdbx_description
1 polymer ?
#
loop_
_entity_poly.entity_id
_entity_poly.type
_entity_poly.pdbx_seq_one_letter_code
_entity_poly.pdbx_strand_id
1 'polypeptide(L)'
;MLFRSYETKTGTKTLIFLNMTDIRKSRKAKLDNVDAVPKSVSKQNEIKNRLNAGICELCGCDSEPVVVHHVQSLKALKGKSAWERKMRSIRRKTLIVCETCHNKIHNKTFC
;
A
#
# COMPACT_ATOMS: atom_id res chain seq x y z
N MET A 1 -1.52 -14.62 -38.45
CA MET A 1 -0.71 -13.95 -37.43
C MET A 1 -0.08 -12.70 -38.03
N LEU A 2 -0.37 -11.55 -37.49
CA LEU A 2 0.25 -10.30 -37.89
C LEU A 2 1.37 -9.96 -36.89
N PHE A 3 2.53 -9.58 -37.39
CA PHE A 3 3.63 -9.12 -36.55
C PHE A 3 4.19 -7.80 -37.08
N ARG A 4 4.70 -6.99 -36.19
CA ARG A 4 5.38 -5.74 -36.53
C ARG A 4 6.67 -5.66 -35.72
N SER A 5 7.79 -5.50 -36.42
CA SER A 5 9.09 -5.26 -35.81
C SER A 5 9.41 -3.77 -35.81
N TYR A 6 10.08 -3.31 -34.78
CA TYR A 6 10.58 -1.95 -34.65
C TYR A 6 11.95 -1.95 -33.96
N GLU A 7 12.76 -1.00 -34.35
CA GLU A 7 14.10 -0.84 -33.79
C GLU A 7 14.07 -0.06 -32.47
N THR A 8 14.84 -0.51 -31.51
CA THR A 8 15.08 0.18 -30.25
C THR A 8 16.59 0.39 -30.06
N LYS A 9 16.97 1.26 -29.14
CA LYS A 9 18.39 1.50 -28.81
C LYS A 9 19.13 0.23 -28.35
N THR A 10 18.43 -0.78 -27.92
CA THR A 10 18.97 -2.05 -27.41
C THR A 10 18.79 -3.23 -28.36
N GLY A 11 18.25 -3.00 -29.58
CA GLY A 11 18.00 -4.03 -30.58
C GLY A 11 16.58 -4.00 -31.14
N THR A 12 16.29 -4.92 -32.04
CA THR A 12 14.99 -5.04 -32.71
C THR A 12 14.00 -5.79 -31.82
N LYS A 13 12.83 -5.23 -31.59
CA LYS A 13 11.70 -5.88 -30.89
C LYS A 13 10.58 -6.17 -31.86
N THR A 14 9.95 -7.31 -31.70
CA THR A 14 8.82 -7.75 -32.53
C THR A 14 7.56 -7.85 -31.68
N LEU A 15 6.50 -7.18 -32.10
CA LEU A 15 5.16 -7.33 -31.55
C LEU A 15 4.39 -8.32 -32.40
N ILE A 16 3.82 -9.32 -31.75
CA ILE A 16 2.98 -10.34 -32.37
C ILE A 16 1.54 -10.05 -32.00
N PHE A 17 0.69 -9.84 -33.01
CA PHE A 17 -0.74 -9.69 -32.84
C PHE A 17 -1.41 -11.04 -33.11
N LEU A 18 -2.04 -11.59 -32.08
CA LEU A 18 -2.81 -12.82 -32.19
C LEU A 18 -4.21 -12.51 -32.72
N ASN A 19 -4.62 -13.19 -33.78
CA ASN A 19 -5.99 -13.15 -34.23
C ASN A 19 -6.88 -14.00 -33.30
N MET A 20 -8.19 -13.74 -33.28
CA MET A 20 -9.15 -14.53 -32.49
C MET A 20 -9.10 -16.04 -32.83
N THR A 21 -8.69 -16.38 -34.04
CA THR A 21 -8.51 -17.78 -34.48
C THR A 21 -7.28 -18.45 -33.88
N ASP A 22 -6.27 -17.66 -33.48
CA ASP A 22 -5.02 -18.18 -32.89
C ASP A 22 -5.20 -18.49 -31.38
N ILE A 23 -6.27 -17.97 -30.77
CA ILE A 23 -6.61 -18.22 -29.38
C ILE A 23 -7.35 -19.56 -29.29
N ARG A 24 -6.66 -20.59 -28.86
CA ARG A 24 -7.27 -21.89 -28.59
C ARG A 24 -8.11 -21.82 -27.32
N LYS A 25 -9.41 -22.00 -27.44
CA LYS A 25 -10.30 -22.19 -26.30
C LYS A 25 -9.94 -23.49 -25.58
N SER A 26 -9.54 -23.43 -24.34
CA SER A 26 -9.34 -24.63 -23.53
C SER A 26 -10.70 -25.26 -23.23
N ARG A 27 -10.90 -26.51 -23.66
CA ARG A 27 -12.11 -27.27 -23.30
C ARG A 27 -12.18 -27.62 -21.80
N LYS A 28 -11.09 -27.47 -21.08
CA LYS A 28 -10.96 -27.74 -19.64
C LYS A 28 -10.77 -26.45 -18.82
N ALA A 29 -11.24 -25.31 -19.31
CA ALA A 29 -11.24 -24.10 -18.51
C ALA A 29 -12.12 -24.36 -17.28
N LYS A 30 -11.48 -24.54 -16.12
CA LYS A 30 -12.16 -24.43 -14.83
C LYS A 30 -12.39 -22.96 -14.58
N LEU A 31 -13.63 -22.59 -14.34
CA LEU A 31 -13.92 -21.34 -13.65
C LEU A 31 -13.34 -21.51 -12.24
N ASP A 32 -12.15 -21.00 -12.04
CA ASP A 32 -11.61 -20.87 -10.70
C ASP A 32 -12.61 -20.06 -9.88
N ASN A 33 -12.87 -20.51 -8.68
CA ASN A 33 -13.82 -20.02 -7.71
C ASN A 33 -14.08 -18.52 -7.88
N VAL A 34 -15.20 -18.19 -8.55
CA VAL A 34 -15.63 -16.80 -8.77
C VAL A 34 -15.88 -16.10 -7.43
N ASP A 35 -16.08 -16.87 -6.37
CA ASP A 35 -16.28 -16.39 -5.00
C ASP A 35 -14.97 -16.02 -4.28
N ALA A 36 -13.82 -16.36 -4.83
CA ALA A 36 -12.54 -15.90 -4.33
C ALA A 36 -12.28 -14.46 -4.79
N VAL A 37 -12.99 -13.52 -4.19
CA VAL A 37 -12.64 -12.11 -4.33
C VAL A 37 -11.18 -11.94 -3.91
N PRO A 38 -10.29 -11.47 -4.81
CA PRO A 38 -8.92 -11.24 -4.41
C PRO A 38 -8.92 -10.26 -3.24
N LYS A 39 -8.43 -10.71 -2.09
CA LYS A 39 -8.28 -9.89 -0.88
C LYS A 39 -7.15 -8.87 -1.03
N SER A 40 -7.07 -8.21 -2.16
CA SER A 40 -6.22 -7.04 -2.30
C SER A 40 -6.92 -5.88 -1.59
N VAL A 41 -6.66 -5.76 -0.31
CA VAL A 41 -7.02 -4.55 0.42
C VAL A 41 -6.26 -3.40 -0.24
N SER A 42 -6.96 -2.53 -0.96
CA SER A 42 -6.31 -1.35 -1.53
C SER A 42 -5.69 -0.55 -0.38
N LYS A 43 -4.55 0.11 -0.64
CA LYS A 43 -3.87 0.93 0.37
C LYS A 43 -4.80 1.98 1.01
N GLN A 44 -5.80 2.44 0.26
CA GLN A 44 -6.81 3.39 0.76
C GLN A 44 -7.76 2.75 1.77
N ASN A 45 -8.20 1.50 1.54
CA ASN A 45 -9.07 0.79 2.48
C ASN A 45 -8.34 0.47 3.78
N GLU A 46 -7.04 0.29 3.73
CA GLU A 46 -6.23 0.04 4.90
C GLU A 46 -6.22 1.22 5.88
N ILE A 47 -6.02 2.44 5.40
CA ILE A 47 -6.07 3.65 6.24
C ILE A 47 -7.46 3.80 6.86
N LYS A 48 -8.53 3.58 6.09
CA LYS A 48 -9.90 3.60 6.60
C LYS A 48 -10.11 2.57 7.71
N ASN A 49 -9.65 1.34 7.51
CA ASN A 49 -9.80 0.28 8.50
C ASN A 49 -9.05 0.60 9.80
N ARG A 50 -7.86 1.18 9.69
CA ARG A 50 -7.07 1.62 10.85
C ARG A 50 -7.73 2.80 11.58
N LEU A 51 -8.30 3.76 10.84
CA LEU A 51 -9.07 4.87 11.41
C LEU A 51 -10.33 4.38 12.12
N ASN A 52 -11.09 3.49 11.47
CA ASN A 52 -12.33 2.94 12.04
C ASN A 52 -12.07 2.08 13.28
N ALA A 53 -10.87 1.54 13.43
CA ALA A 53 -10.50 0.81 14.65
C ALA A 53 -10.41 1.72 15.88
N GLY A 54 -10.24 3.04 15.70
CA GLY A 54 -10.22 4.03 16.79
C GLY A 54 -9.05 3.89 17.77
N ILE A 55 -8.09 3.02 17.50
CA ILE A 55 -6.97 2.70 18.40
C ILE A 55 -5.75 3.53 18.07
N CYS A 56 -5.18 4.20 19.05
CA CYS A 56 -3.91 4.90 18.89
C CYS A 56 -2.76 3.90 18.72
N GLU A 57 -2.06 3.94 17.60
CA GLU A 57 -0.96 3.01 17.31
C GLU A 57 0.30 3.27 18.15
N LEU A 58 0.35 4.39 18.86
CA LEU A 58 1.51 4.76 19.69
C LEU A 58 1.33 4.39 21.15
N CYS A 59 0.23 4.76 21.77
CA CYS A 59 -0.05 4.46 23.18
C CYS A 59 -1.02 3.27 23.39
N GLY A 60 -1.69 2.81 22.31
CA GLY A 60 -2.62 1.70 22.37
C GLY A 60 -3.97 2.04 23.02
N CYS A 61 -4.22 3.30 23.36
CA CYS A 61 -5.50 3.68 23.94
C CYS A 61 -6.60 3.73 22.87
N ASP A 62 -7.79 3.32 23.29
CA ASP A 62 -9.02 3.47 22.52
C ASP A 62 -9.62 4.84 22.87
N SER A 63 -9.27 5.84 22.11
CA SER A 63 -9.73 7.21 22.31
C SER A 63 -10.12 7.84 20.99
N GLU A 64 -11.38 8.17 20.87
CA GLU A 64 -11.83 9.06 19.79
C GLU A 64 -11.71 10.53 20.27
N PRO A 65 -11.27 11.45 19.39
CA PRO A 65 -10.91 11.28 17.99
C PRO A 65 -9.46 10.83 17.78
N VAL A 66 -9.24 10.00 16.76
CA VAL A 66 -7.91 9.66 16.26
C VAL A 66 -7.55 10.50 15.04
N VAL A 67 -6.28 10.85 14.91
CA VAL A 67 -5.74 11.71 13.86
C VAL A 67 -4.69 10.94 13.07
N VAL A 68 -4.61 11.19 11.77
CA VAL A 68 -3.58 10.63 10.91
C VAL A 68 -2.37 11.55 10.90
N HIS A 69 -1.25 11.10 11.46
CA HIS A 69 0.04 11.76 11.31
C HIS A 69 0.75 11.25 10.06
N HIS A 70 1.18 12.16 9.19
CA HIS A 70 1.83 11.81 7.91
C HIS A 70 3.24 12.39 7.83
N VAL A 71 4.18 11.60 7.29
CA VAL A 71 5.54 12.02 7.00
C VAL A 71 5.86 11.92 5.52
N GLN A 72 6.67 12.82 5.00
CA GLN A 72 7.06 12.83 3.59
C GLN A 72 7.94 11.63 3.23
N SER A 73 8.89 11.29 4.10
CA SER A 73 9.84 10.21 3.84
C SER A 73 10.22 9.46 5.11
N LEU A 74 10.17 8.12 5.06
CA LEU A 74 10.66 7.26 6.14
C LEU A 74 12.18 7.32 6.29
N LYS A 75 12.90 7.62 5.22
CA LYS A 75 14.37 7.76 5.24
C LYS A 75 14.83 8.96 6.06
N ALA A 76 14.02 10.01 6.15
CA ALA A 76 14.32 11.20 6.94
C ALA A 76 14.19 10.96 8.45
N LEU A 77 13.45 9.93 8.85
CA LEU A 77 13.27 9.57 10.26
C LEU A 77 14.53 8.89 10.80
N LYS A 78 15.16 9.50 11.78
CA LYS A 78 16.39 8.98 12.40
C LYS A 78 16.14 7.87 13.43
N GLY A 79 14.89 7.65 13.83
CA GLY A 79 14.51 6.65 14.83
C GLY A 79 14.83 7.07 16.27
N LYS A 80 15.01 8.36 16.52
CA LYS A 80 15.28 8.88 17.87
C LYS A 80 14.08 8.77 18.79
N SER A 81 12.91 9.13 18.28
CA SER A 81 11.65 9.12 19.03
C SER A 81 10.92 7.79 18.92
N ALA A 82 10.06 7.49 19.88
CA ALA A 82 9.24 6.27 19.87
C ALA A 82 8.34 6.17 18.63
N TRP A 83 7.74 7.30 18.22
CA TRP A 83 6.88 7.33 17.03
C TRP A 83 7.66 7.13 15.74
N GLU A 84 8.89 7.66 15.62
CA GLU A 84 9.76 7.42 14.45
C GLU A 84 10.13 5.93 14.33
N ARG A 85 10.50 5.30 15.45
CA ARG A 85 10.79 3.86 15.50
C ARG A 85 9.57 3.05 15.10
N LYS A 86 8.38 3.41 15.58
CA LYS A 86 7.13 2.73 15.22
C LYS A 86 6.85 2.85 13.73
N MET A 87 6.92 4.05 13.13
CA MET A 87 6.70 4.25 11.70
C MET A 87 7.69 3.48 10.83
N ARG A 88 8.96 3.43 11.24
CA ARG A 88 9.98 2.63 10.54
C ARG A 88 9.71 1.14 10.65
N SER A 89 9.28 0.65 11.81
CA SER A 89 8.94 -0.75 12.05
C SER A 89 7.76 -1.20 11.17
N ILE A 90 6.69 -0.42 11.13
CA ILE A 90 5.52 -0.73 10.29
C ILE A 90 5.73 -0.39 8.80
N ARG A 91 6.85 0.26 8.45
CA ARG A 91 7.20 0.69 7.10
C ARG A 91 6.12 1.51 6.40
N ARG A 92 5.46 2.40 7.13
CA ARG A 92 4.37 3.23 6.65
C ARG A 92 4.65 4.70 6.89
N LYS A 93 4.20 5.53 5.95
CA LYS A 93 4.29 6.99 6.06
C LYS A 93 3.17 7.61 6.88
N THR A 94 2.21 6.81 7.33
CA THR A 94 1.06 7.25 8.11
C THR A 94 1.02 6.53 9.44
N LEU A 95 0.72 7.26 10.50
CA LEU A 95 0.52 6.75 11.86
C LEU A 95 -0.80 7.28 12.39
N ILE A 96 -1.62 6.40 12.94
CA ILE A 96 -2.90 6.78 13.55
C ILE A 96 -2.67 6.95 15.03
N VAL A 97 -2.91 8.16 15.51
CA VAL A 97 -2.62 8.54 16.89
C VAL A 97 -3.77 9.33 17.50
N CYS A 98 -3.93 9.27 18.81
CA CYS A 98 -4.83 10.16 19.52
C CYS A 98 -4.30 11.60 19.50
N GLU A 99 -5.15 12.56 19.75
CA GLU A 99 -4.79 13.98 19.72
C GLU A 99 -3.65 14.33 20.69
N THR A 100 -3.63 13.74 21.87
CA THR A 100 -2.56 13.92 22.85
C THR A 100 -1.21 13.44 22.35
N CYS A 101 -1.14 12.26 21.72
CA CYS A 101 0.08 11.74 21.10
C CYS A 101 0.49 12.58 19.89
N HIS A 102 -0.46 13.04 19.09
CA HIS A 102 -0.20 13.91 17.94
C HIS A 102 0.46 15.23 18.37
N ASN A 103 -0.08 15.86 19.39
CA ASN A 103 0.49 17.09 19.95
C ASN A 103 1.91 16.87 20.50
N LYS A 104 2.15 15.74 21.16
CA LYS A 104 3.50 15.39 21.63
C LYS A 104 4.49 15.20 20.49
N ILE A 105 4.07 14.61 19.35
CA ILE A 105 4.92 14.46 18.16
C ILE A 105 5.34 15.85 17.65
N HIS A 106 4.41 16.78 17.51
CA HIS A 106 4.68 18.13 17.02
C HIS A 106 5.51 18.97 18.00
N ASN A 107 5.28 18.83 19.29
CA ASN A 107 6.00 19.56 20.34
C ASN A 107 7.36 18.92 20.70
N LYS A 108 7.76 17.85 19.98
CA LYS A 108 9.03 17.12 20.23
C LYS A 108 9.21 16.66 21.69
N THR A 109 8.12 16.41 22.40
CA THR A 109 8.12 16.03 23.81
C THR A 109 8.29 14.52 24.03
N PHE A 110 8.47 13.73 22.96
CA PHE A 110 8.87 12.35 23.05
C PHE A 110 10.40 12.27 23.15
N CYS A 111 10.89 12.15 24.32
CA CYS A 111 12.26 11.71 24.55
C CYS A 111 12.37 10.19 24.40
#